data_723e771ce109cb114e5161ac9c8d7ce4
#
_entry.id   723e771ce109cb114e5161ac9c8d7ce4
#
_cell.length_a   1.000
_cell.length_b   1.000
_cell.length_c   1.000
_cell.angle_alpha   90.00
_cell.angle_beta   90.00
_cell.angle_gamma   90.00
#
_symmetry.space_group_name_H-M   'P 1'
#
loop_
_entity.id
_entity.type
_entity.pdbx_description
1 polymer ?
#
loop_
_entity_poly.entity_id
_entity_poly.type
_entity_poly.pdbx_seq_one_letter_code
_entity_poly.pdbx_strand_id
1 'polypeptide(L)'
;MSAAAPPAGGRKTDWREHVATRLGLVPQTRDVVARWLDQALPQHDAAALDAGCGRQSQLKPFRKRIARFVGVDIHQPSKPLPWLDEFAVVDVCTDAGAFPDGTFDVAFSSFTVEHFTDPEGAFRVMRGWLRPGGWLVISTVNRYHPLVNVYLSLPAGVRDRMQPVVKASAADAHPLVGACNSPAALRTALEAAGYEDVQVMTTSHLWRAWGRTIPTWALGLIGDLAAQHFPGRRSTIVARARRPQSAAA
;
A
#
# COMPACT_ATOMS: atom_id res chain seq x y z
N MET A 1 19.49 -13.55 -17.20
CA MET A 1 19.47 -14.56 -16.14
C MET A 1 18.38 -14.17 -15.17
N SER A 2 17.29 -14.95 -15.11
CA SER A 2 16.09 -14.65 -14.31
C SER A 2 16.40 -15.03 -12.85
N ALA A 3 16.47 -14.05 -11.95
CA ALA A 3 16.57 -14.29 -10.51
C ALA A 3 15.20 -14.78 -10.01
N ALA A 4 15.16 -16.00 -9.51
CA ALA A 4 13.99 -16.59 -8.90
C ALA A 4 13.61 -15.80 -7.63
N ALA A 5 12.30 -15.48 -7.49
CA ALA A 5 11.76 -14.89 -6.27
C ALA A 5 12.03 -15.82 -5.07
N PRO A 6 12.29 -15.28 -3.85
CA PRO A 6 12.54 -16.09 -2.68
C PRO A 6 11.33 -16.97 -2.36
N PRO A 7 11.52 -18.22 -1.90
CA PRO A 7 10.44 -19.13 -1.59
C PRO A 7 9.60 -18.58 -0.44
N ALA A 8 8.31 -18.42 -0.69
CA ALA A 8 7.33 -18.09 0.34
C ALA A 8 7.35 -19.21 1.39
N GLY A 9 7.81 -18.88 2.60
CA GLY A 9 7.78 -19.79 3.74
C GLY A 9 6.39 -20.40 3.91
N GLY A 10 6.30 -21.70 4.12
CA GLY A 10 5.15 -22.59 4.05
C GLY A 10 3.89 -22.11 4.78
N ARG A 11 3.14 -21.21 4.16
CA ARG A 11 1.76 -20.90 4.51
C ARG A 11 0.86 -21.88 3.79
N LYS A 12 -0.08 -22.51 4.48
CA LYS A 12 -1.20 -23.23 3.82
C LYS A 12 -1.80 -22.27 2.82
N THR A 13 -1.63 -22.53 1.54
CA THR A 13 -2.15 -21.70 0.44
C THR A 13 -3.66 -21.65 0.62
N ASP A 14 -4.20 -20.44 0.82
CA ASP A 14 -5.65 -20.28 0.91
C ASP A 14 -6.22 -20.76 -0.44
N TRP A 15 -7.18 -21.69 -0.42
CA TRP A 15 -7.82 -22.22 -1.62
C TRP A 15 -8.35 -21.11 -2.54
N ARG A 16 -8.74 -19.98 -1.99
CA ARG A 16 -9.19 -18.79 -2.70
C ARG A 16 -8.07 -18.16 -3.54
N GLU A 17 -6.86 -18.12 -3.01
CA GLU A 17 -5.66 -17.67 -3.75
C GLU A 17 -5.36 -18.60 -4.92
N HIS A 18 -5.49 -19.93 -4.68
CA HIS A 18 -5.33 -20.92 -5.73
C HIS A 18 -6.35 -20.74 -6.87
N VAL A 19 -7.62 -20.49 -6.53
CA VAL A 19 -8.68 -20.22 -7.53
C VAL A 19 -8.37 -18.95 -8.31
N ALA A 20 -8.05 -17.82 -7.63
CA ALA A 20 -7.73 -16.56 -8.29
C ALA A 20 -6.54 -16.69 -9.26
N THR A 21 -5.50 -17.43 -8.85
CA THR A 21 -4.32 -17.70 -9.68
C THR A 21 -4.67 -18.56 -10.89
N ARG A 22 -5.45 -19.64 -10.71
CA ARG A 22 -5.89 -20.51 -11.82
C ARG A 22 -6.77 -19.78 -12.84
N LEU A 23 -7.56 -18.81 -12.39
CA LEU A 23 -8.37 -17.96 -13.27
C LEU A 23 -7.55 -16.85 -13.96
N GLY A 24 -6.22 -16.84 -13.79
CA GLY A 24 -5.32 -15.92 -14.47
C GLY A 24 -5.42 -14.47 -13.99
N LEU A 25 -5.83 -14.26 -12.75
CA LEU A 25 -5.96 -12.93 -12.17
C LEU A 25 -4.60 -12.33 -11.89
N VAL A 26 -4.08 -11.57 -12.83
CA VAL A 26 -2.76 -10.93 -12.78
C VAL A 26 -2.83 -9.49 -13.30
N PRO A 27 -1.95 -8.58 -12.85
CA PRO A 27 -1.02 -8.75 -11.73
C PRO A 27 -1.72 -8.64 -10.37
N GLN A 28 -1.27 -9.40 -9.39
CA GLN A 28 -1.76 -9.28 -8.02
C GLN A 28 -0.97 -8.22 -7.26
N THR A 29 -1.67 -7.43 -6.44
CA THR A 29 -1.07 -6.32 -5.67
C THR A 29 0.11 -6.79 -4.84
N ARG A 30 -0.05 -7.90 -4.10
CA ARG A 30 0.99 -8.43 -3.23
C ARG A 30 2.29 -8.74 -3.96
N ASP A 31 2.20 -9.33 -5.13
CA ASP A 31 3.38 -9.76 -5.89
C ASP A 31 4.13 -8.58 -6.50
N VAL A 32 3.39 -7.55 -6.94
CA VAL A 32 3.99 -6.31 -7.45
C VAL A 32 4.68 -5.55 -6.33
N VAL A 33 4.01 -5.36 -5.20
CA VAL A 33 4.57 -4.68 -4.02
C VAL A 33 5.79 -5.43 -3.51
N ALA A 34 5.72 -6.76 -3.36
CA ALA A 34 6.87 -7.55 -2.89
C ALA A 34 8.08 -7.40 -3.81
N ARG A 35 7.89 -7.45 -5.13
CA ARG A 35 8.97 -7.24 -6.11
C ARG A 35 9.56 -5.85 -6.02
N TRP A 36 8.74 -4.81 -5.87
CA TRP A 36 9.22 -3.43 -5.77
C TRP A 36 9.94 -3.17 -4.46
N LEU A 37 9.46 -3.72 -3.35
CA LEU A 37 10.16 -3.66 -2.06
C LEU A 37 11.49 -4.41 -2.12
N ASP A 38 11.54 -5.58 -2.76
CA ASP A 38 12.79 -6.34 -2.95
C ASP A 38 13.85 -5.54 -3.72
N GLN A 39 13.43 -4.81 -4.75
CA GLN A 39 14.30 -3.94 -5.56
C GLN A 39 14.72 -2.65 -4.84
N ALA A 40 13.84 -2.12 -3.98
CA ALA A 40 14.05 -0.86 -3.29
C ALA A 40 14.93 -1.00 -2.03
N LEU A 41 14.80 -2.13 -1.32
CA LEU A 41 15.52 -2.36 -0.07
C LEU A 41 17.00 -2.69 -0.33
N PRO A 42 17.94 -2.06 0.39
CA PRO A 42 19.33 -2.52 0.47
C PRO A 42 19.42 -4.00 0.84
N GLN A 43 20.50 -4.66 0.49
CA GLN A 43 20.67 -6.09 0.79
C GLN A 43 20.86 -6.35 2.30
N HIS A 44 21.40 -5.35 3.02
CA HIS A 44 21.65 -5.42 4.47
C HIS A 44 21.39 -4.05 5.10
N ASP A 45 21.14 -4.05 6.40
CA ASP A 45 21.13 -2.88 7.29
C ASP A 45 20.19 -1.73 6.87
N ALA A 46 19.11 -2.06 6.15
CA ALA A 46 18.14 -1.09 5.71
C ALA A 46 17.40 -0.44 6.89
N ALA A 47 17.14 0.86 6.79
CA ALA A 47 16.15 1.55 7.60
C ALA A 47 14.84 1.66 6.81
N ALA A 48 13.76 1.08 7.31
CA ALA A 48 12.48 1.03 6.63
C ALA A 48 11.36 1.64 7.48
N LEU A 49 10.52 2.45 6.83
CA LEU A 49 9.32 3.06 7.41
C LEU A 49 8.07 2.38 6.83
N ASP A 50 7.12 2.04 7.68
CA ASP A 50 5.75 1.66 7.29
C ASP A 50 4.77 2.73 7.76
N ALA A 51 4.30 3.56 6.83
CA ALA A 51 3.41 4.68 7.08
C ALA A 51 1.94 4.24 6.97
N GLY A 52 1.21 4.31 8.09
CA GLY A 52 -0.11 3.69 8.26
C GLY A 52 0.04 2.17 8.42
N CYS A 53 0.94 1.75 9.30
CA CYS A 53 1.37 0.35 9.41
C CYS A 53 0.27 -0.61 9.92
N GLY A 54 -0.77 -0.08 10.58
CA GLY A 54 -1.87 -0.89 11.10
C GLY A 54 -1.38 -2.14 11.85
N ARG A 55 -1.96 -3.31 11.52
CA ARG A 55 -1.63 -4.59 12.16
C ARG A 55 -0.79 -5.53 11.28
N GLN A 56 -0.57 -5.18 10.04
CA GLN A 56 0.10 -6.05 9.06
C GLN A 56 0.99 -5.21 8.15
N SER A 57 2.16 -5.74 7.83
CA SER A 57 3.08 -5.09 6.91
C SER A 57 3.58 -6.06 5.85
N GLN A 58 3.68 -5.59 4.61
CA GLN A 58 4.33 -6.33 3.52
C GLN A 58 5.87 -6.23 3.58
N LEU A 59 6.42 -5.42 4.48
CA LEU A 59 7.87 -5.38 4.78
C LEU A 59 8.33 -6.56 5.65
N LYS A 60 7.43 -7.23 6.40
CA LYS A 60 7.80 -8.37 7.27
C LYS A 60 8.65 -9.47 6.62
N PRO A 61 8.38 -9.90 5.37
CA PRO A 61 9.22 -10.91 4.71
C PRO A 61 10.67 -10.48 4.54
N PHE A 62 10.93 -9.18 4.55
CA PHE A 62 12.25 -8.59 4.36
C PHE A 62 12.98 -8.27 5.68
N ARG A 63 12.43 -8.69 6.83
CA ARG A 63 12.96 -8.35 8.17
C ARG A 63 14.45 -8.61 8.33
N LYS A 64 14.98 -9.65 7.69
CA LYS A 64 16.41 -9.99 7.74
C LYS A 64 17.33 -8.96 7.06
N ARG A 65 16.79 -8.12 6.18
CA ARG A 65 17.51 -7.04 5.49
C ARG A 65 17.33 -5.69 6.19
N ILE A 66 16.40 -5.59 7.15
CA ILE A 66 16.01 -4.34 7.80
C ILE A 66 16.64 -4.34 9.20
N ALA A 67 17.61 -3.45 9.43
CA ALA A 67 18.20 -3.23 10.75
C ALA A 67 17.32 -2.36 11.63
N ARG A 68 16.61 -1.37 11.04
CA ARG A 68 15.67 -0.49 11.75
C ARG A 68 14.32 -0.47 11.05
N PHE A 69 13.33 -1.07 11.67
CA PHE A 69 11.96 -1.14 11.15
C PHE A 69 11.03 -0.28 12.00
N VAL A 70 10.63 0.86 11.47
CA VAL A 70 9.76 1.83 12.13
C VAL A 70 8.35 1.75 11.53
N GLY A 71 7.34 1.70 12.39
CA GLY A 71 5.94 1.86 12.00
C GLY A 71 5.39 3.17 12.52
N VAL A 72 4.59 3.86 11.70
CA VAL A 72 3.81 5.03 12.15
C VAL A 72 2.34 4.84 11.79
N ASP A 73 1.48 5.34 12.67
CA ASP A 73 0.03 5.38 12.46
C ASP A 73 -0.54 6.55 13.26
N ILE A 74 -1.73 7.04 12.88
CA ILE A 74 -2.41 8.09 13.67
C ILE A 74 -3.01 7.56 14.97
N HIS A 75 -3.10 6.24 15.12
CA HIS A 75 -3.61 5.58 16.31
C HIS A 75 -2.60 4.61 16.92
N GLN A 76 -2.55 4.60 18.25
CA GLN A 76 -1.79 3.61 18.99
C GLN A 76 -2.37 2.20 18.73
N PRO A 77 -1.57 1.21 18.33
CA PRO A 77 -2.06 -0.14 18.13
C PRO A 77 -2.52 -0.75 19.48
N SER A 78 -3.65 -1.45 19.46
CA SER A 78 -4.23 -2.10 20.65
C SER A 78 -3.38 -3.27 21.19
N LYS A 79 -2.40 -3.74 20.42
CA LYS A 79 -1.47 -4.81 20.79
C LYS A 79 -0.08 -4.48 20.25
N PRO A 80 0.99 -4.90 20.95
CA PRO A 80 2.35 -4.75 20.44
C PRO A 80 2.51 -5.33 19.02
N LEU A 81 3.34 -4.69 18.22
CA LEU A 81 3.69 -5.12 16.88
C LEU A 81 5.13 -5.68 16.88
N PRO A 82 5.32 -6.97 17.18
CA PRO A 82 6.64 -7.55 17.49
C PRO A 82 7.61 -7.58 16.31
N TRP A 83 7.18 -7.20 15.13
CA TRP A 83 8.05 -7.08 13.94
C TRP A 83 8.65 -5.69 13.76
N LEU A 84 8.14 -4.67 14.48
CA LEU A 84 8.70 -3.33 14.50
C LEU A 84 9.77 -3.23 15.59
N ASP A 85 10.81 -2.46 15.33
CA ASP A 85 11.77 -2.02 16.34
C ASP A 85 11.24 -0.79 17.07
N GLU A 86 10.51 0.09 16.35
CA GLU A 86 9.95 1.33 16.86
C GLU A 86 8.53 1.53 16.33
N PHE A 87 7.67 2.12 17.14
CA PHE A 87 6.36 2.61 16.73
C PHE A 87 6.17 4.04 17.24
N ALA A 88 5.64 4.92 16.39
CA ALA A 88 5.28 6.28 16.78
C ALA A 88 3.85 6.63 16.30
N VAL A 89 3.13 7.40 17.13
CA VAL A 89 1.86 8.02 16.72
C VAL A 89 2.19 9.27 15.93
N VAL A 90 1.96 9.26 14.61
CA VAL A 90 2.36 10.32 13.69
C VAL A 90 1.29 10.47 12.61
N ASP A 91 0.83 11.68 12.40
CA ASP A 91 0.06 12.03 11.20
C ASP A 91 1.03 12.51 10.11
N VAL A 92 1.23 11.70 9.08
CA VAL A 92 2.13 12.03 7.97
C VAL A 92 1.69 13.26 7.17
N CYS A 93 0.45 13.74 7.33
CA CYS A 93 -0.02 14.96 6.71
C CYS A 93 0.44 16.23 7.45
N THR A 94 0.75 16.14 8.76
CA THR A 94 1.02 17.31 9.62
C THR A 94 2.38 17.28 10.31
N ASP A 95 2.91 16.09 10.61
CA ASP A 95 4.04 15.92 11.55
C ASP A 95 5.39 15.77 10.83
N ALA A 96 5.74 16.76 10.00
CA ALA A 96 6.99 16.74 9.22
C ALA A 96 8.25 16.54 10.07
N GLY A 97 8.25 17.03 11.31
CA GLY A 97 9.37 16.94 12.25
C GLY A 97 9.50 15.61 12.99
N ALA A 98 8.66 14.62 12.73
CA ALA A 98 8.67 13.33 13.45
C ALA A 98 9.99 12.57 13.31
N PHE A 99 10.65 12.67 12.15
CA PHE A 99 11.97 12.08 11.89
C PHE A 99 12.90 13.07 11.24
N PRO A 100 14.24 12.95 11.47
CA PRO A 100 15.25 13.70 10.74
C PRO A 100 15.21 13.39 9.23
N ASP A 101 15.60 14.38 8.43
CA ASP A 101 15.78 14.20 6.99
C ASP A 101 16.78 13.07 6.68
N GLY A 102 16.47 12.28 5.67
CA GLY A 102 17.35 11.22 5.21
C GLY A 102 17.48 10.03 6.19
N THR A 103 16.47 9.76 7.00
CA THR A 103 16.49 8.66 7.98
C THR A 103 16.32 7.28 7.32
N PHE A 104 15.42 7.16 6.32
CA PHE A 104 15.00 5.86 5.79
C PHE A 104 15.50 5.59 4.38
N ASP A 105 15.82 4.33 4.09
CA ASP A 105 16.11 3.85 2.75
C ASP A 105 14.85 3.62 1.94
N VAL A 106 13.79 3.12 2.61
CA VAL A 106 12.49 2.83 2.01
C VAL A 106 11.37 3.28 2.94
N ALA A 107 10.37 3.96 2.37
CA ALA A 107 9.07 4.18 2.99
C ALA A 107 8.02 3.34 2.24
N PHE A 108 7.14 2.70 2.99
CA PHE A 108 6.03 1.90 2.48
C PHE A 108 4.71 2.42 3.05
N SER A 109 3.66 2.46 2.24
CA SER A 109 2.31 2.80 2.69
C SER A 109 1.28 1.96 1.96
N SER A 110 0.42 1.26 2.70
CA SER A 110 -0.52 0.31 2.12
C SER A 110 -1.95 0.55 2.60
N PHE A 111 -2.82 0.92 1.67
CA PHE A 111 -4.22 1.23 1.94
C PHE A 111 -4.40 2.29 3.04
N THR A 112 -3.57 3.34 2.98
CA THR A 112 -3.57 4.48 3.90
C THR A 112 -3.76 5.81 3.15
N VAL A 113 -3.18 5.91 1.94
CA VAL A 113 -3.20 7.14 1.12
C VAL A 113 -4.62 7.60 0.78
N GLU A 114 -5.58 6.69 0.67
CA GLU A 114 -6.99 7.01 0.49
C GLU A 114 -7.62 7.81 1.63
N HIS A 115 -6.95 7.85 2.77
CA HIS A 115 -7.39 8.56 3.98
C HIS A 115 -6.67 9.91 4.17
N PHE A 116 -5.62 10.20 3.40
CA PHE A 116 -4.87 11.45 3.52
C PHE A 116 -5.72 12.66 3.16
N THR A 117 -5.73 13.65 4.04
CA THR A 117 -6.39 14.95 3.83
C THR A 117 -5.57 15.84 2.90
N ASP A 118 -4.25 15.76 2.95
CA ASP A 118 -3.28 16.40 2.07
C ASP A 118 -2.25 15.38 1.55
N PRO A 119 -2.56 14.63 0.48
CA PRO A 119 -1.65 13.63 -0.05
C PRO A 119 -0.32 14.21 -0.54
N GLU A 120 -0.34 15.39 -1.15
CA GLU A 120 0.89 16.02 -1.66
C GLU A 120 1.79 16.44 -0.50
N GLY A 121 1.24 17.04 0.56
CA GLY A 121 1.96 17.37 1.79
C GLY A 121 2.54 16.13 2.45
N ALA A 122 1.75 15.07 2.60
CA ALA A 122 2.20 13.80 3.16
C ALA A 122 3.35 13.18 2.33
N PHE A 123 3.28 13.25 1.01
CA PHE A 123 4.36 12.77 0.15
C PHE A 123 5.62 13.61 0.28
N ARG A 124 5.51 14.95 0.41
CA ARG A 124 6.67 15.82 0.69
C ARG A 124 7.32 15.46 2.03
N VAL A 125 6.53 15.24 3.07
CA VAL A 125 7.01 14.82 4.39
C VAL A 125 7.75 13.49 4.30
N MET A 126 7.15 12.45 3.73
CA MET A 126 7.80 11.15 3.55
C MET A 126 9.05 11.24 2.66
N ARG A 127 9.06 12.13 1.65
CA ARG A 127 10.26 12.37 0.83
C ARG A 127 11.39 12.97 1.66
N GLY A 128 11.11 13.89 2.57
CA GLY A 128 12.11 14.44 3.49
C GLY A 128 12.74 13.34 4.34
N TRP A 129 11.95 12.44 4.88
CA TRP A 129 12.45 11.33 5.71
C TRP A 129 13.24 10.26 4.96
N LEU A 130 13.03 10.10 3.65
CA LEU A 130 13.82 9.20 2.83
C LEU A 130 15.23 9.75 2.62
N ARG A 131 16.24 8.89 2.55
CA ARG A 131 17.60 9.24 2.07
C ARG A 131 17.58 9.68 0.61
N PRO A 132 18.51 10.51 0.16
CA PRO A 132 18.73 10.73 -1.27
C PRO A 132 18.83 9.38 -2.01
N GLY A 133 18.05 9.21 -3.07
CA GLY A 133 17.93 7.94 -3.79
C GLY A 133 17.03 6.88 -3.13
N GLY A 134 16.47 7.14 -1.96
CA GLY A 134 15.51 6.25 -1.27
C GLY A 134 14.18 6.14 -2.01
N TRP A 135 13.43 5.08 -1.73
CA TRP A 135 12.20 4.75 -2.44
C TRP A 135 10.96 4.84 -1.55
N LEU A 136 9.89 5.38 -2.12
CA LEU A 136 8.53 5.26 -1.60
C LEU A 136 7.78 4.21 -2.41
N VAL A 137 7.14 3.24 -1.73
CA VAL A 137 6.26 2.23 -2.35
C VAL A 137 4.88 2.36 -1.74
N ILE A 138 3.84 2.45 -2.58
CA ILE A 138 2.46 2.70 -2.17
C ILE A 138 1.53 1.66 -2.78
N SER A 139 0.50 1.26 -2.03
CA SER A 139 -0.70 0.65 -2.59
C SER A 139 -1.95 1.34 -2.06
N THR A 140 -2.92 1.62 -2.93
CA THR A 140 -4.19 2.28 -2.56
C THR A 140 -5.33 1.80 -3.46
N VAL A 141 -6.58 2.08 -3.09
CA VAL A 141 -7.75 1.69 -3.86
C VAL A 141 -7.88 2.49 -5.16
N ASN A 142 -8.39 1.85 -6.21
CA ASN A 142 -8.68 2.52 -7.49
C ASN A 142 -10.18 2.81 -7.62
N ARG A 143 -10.54 4.08 -7.60
CA ARG A 143 -11.94 4.51 -7.76
C ARG A 143 -12.54 4.19 -9.13
N TYR A 144 -11.73 3.91 -10.13
CA TYR A 144 -12.22 3.56 -11.48
C TYR A 144 -12.61 2.09 -11.62
N HIS A 145 -12.34 1.25 -10.61
CA HIS A 145 -12.89 -0.11 -10.59
C HIS A 145 -14.42 -0.06 -10.34
N PRO A 146 -15.26 -0.72 -11.16
CA PRO A 146 -16.71 -0.56 -11.09
C PRO A 146 -17.30 -0.78 -9.69
N LEU A 147 -16.96 -1.89 -9.04
CA LEU A 147 -17.50 -2.20 -7.70
C LEU A 147 -16.91 -1.28 -6.61
N VAL A 148 -15.66 -0.84 -6.74
CA VAL A 148 -15.07 0.15 -5.82
C VAL A 148 -15.77 1.50 -6.00
N ASN A 149 -16.01 1.92 -7.24
CA ASN A 149 -16.74 3.16 -7.52
C ASN A 149 -18.13 3.15 -6.91
N VAL A 150 -18.90 2.09 -7.14
CA VAL A 150 -20.24 1.93 -6.54
C VAL A 150 -20.15 1.99 -5.01
N TYR A 151 -19.24 1.24 -4.40
CA TYR A 151 -19.05 1.26 -2.95
C TYR A 151 -18.68 2.65 -2.42
N LEU A 152 -17.78 3.38 -3.07
CA LEU A 152 -17.37 4.73 -2.67
C LEU A 152 -18.47 5.77 -2.88
N SER A 153 -19.39 5.54 -3.81
CA SER A 153 -20.54 6.43 -4.08
C SER A 153 -21.70 6.26 -3.09
N LEU A 154 -21.67 5.21 -2.27
CA LEU A 154 -22.71 5.01 -1.24
C LEU A 154 -22.59 6.06 -0.12
N PRO A 155 -23.71 6.48 0.49
CA PRO A 155 -23.70 7.31 1.69
C PRO A 155 -22.86 6.69 2.81
N ALA A 156 -22.17 7.51 3.60
CA ALA A 156 -21.25 7.05 4.65
C ALA A 156 -21.91 6.02 5.59
N GLY A 157 -23.12 6.29 6.10
CA GLY A 157 -23.81 5.36 6.99
C GLY A 157 -24.16 4.00 6.37
N VAL A 158 -24.29 3.93 5.02
CA VAL A 158 -24.49 2.65 4.32
C VAL A 158 -23.14 1.92 4.21
N ARG A 159 -22.08 2.63 3.86
CA ARG A 159 -20.72 2.06 3.82
C ARG A 159 -20.30 1.49 5.16
N ASP A 160 -20.54 2.23 6.25
CA ASP A 160 -20.17 1.82 7.61
C ASP A 160 -20.89 0.52 8.02
N ARG A 161 -22.19 0.37 7.64
CA ARG A 161 -22.95 -0.86 7.86
C ARG A 161 -22.46 -2.04 7.00
N MET A 162 -22.02 -1.76 5.78
CA MET A 162 -21.52 -2.80 4.86
C MET A 162 -20.07 -3.24 5.19
N GLN A 163 -19.28 -2.34 5.75
CA GLN A 163 -17.85 -2.59 5.98
C GLN A 163 -17.55 -3.87 6.77
N PRO A 164 -18.24 -4.17 7.90
CA PRO A 164 -18.01 -5.41 8.64
C PRO A 164 -18.35 -6.68 7.85
N VAL A 165 -19.19 -6.57 6.81
CA VAL A 165 -19.63 -7.70 5.98
C VAL A 165 -18.68 -7.91 4.80
N VAL A 166 -18.24 -6.84 4.15
CA VAL A 166 -17.43 -6.92 2.91
C VAL A 166 -15.93 -6.96 3.17
N LYS A 167 -15.41 -6.17 4.10
CA LYS A 167 -13.97 -6.08 4.34
C LYS A 167 -13.46 -7.21 5.23
N ALA A 168 -12.38 -7.85 4.83
CA ALA A 168 -11.70 -8.87 5.61
C ALA A 168 -11.09 -8.30 6.91
N SER A 169 -10.73 -7.01 6.93
CA SER A 169 -10.28 -6.27 8.11
C SER A 169 -11.13 -5.01 8.24
N ALA A 170 -11.99 -4.97 9.24
CA ALA A 170 -12.90 -3.84 9.51
C ALA A 170 -12.50 -3.03 10.76
N ALA A 171 -11.37 -3.38 11.39
CA ALA A 171 -11.05 -2.90 12.73
C ALA A 171 -10.63 -1.43 12.77
N ASP A 172 -10.18 -0.83 11.66
CA ASP A 172 -9.58 0.50 11.62
C ASP A 172 -10.16 1.29 10.43
N ALA A 173 -11.47 1.56 10.46
CA ALA A 173 -12.16 2.24 9.38
C ALA A 173 -12.04 3.75 9.53
N HIS A 174 -11.07 4.34 8.85
CA HIS A 174 -10.97 5.80 8.71
C HIS A 174 -11.87 6.33 7.58
N PRO A 175 -12.33 7.59 7.66
CA PRO A 175 -13.04 8.24 6.57
C PRO A 175 -12.20 8.22 5.29
N LEU A 176 -12.81 7.87 4.16
CA LEU A 176 -12.16 7.91 2.85
C LEU A 176 -12.23 9.34 2.31
N VAL A 177 -11.09 9.98 2.14
CA VAL A 177 -10.97 11.29 1.49
C VAL A 177 -10.90 11.12 -0.03
N GLY A 178 -10.07 10.18 -0.49
CA GLY A 178 -10.07 9.75 -1.89
C GLY A 178 -9.42 10.70 -2.88
N ALA A 179 -8.58 11.63 -2.43
CA ALA A 179 -7.93 12.63 -3.29
C ALA A 179 -6.98 12.00 -4.34
N CYS A 180 -6.29 10.90 -3.98
CA CYS A 180 -5.32 10.22 -4.85
C CYS A 180 -5.76 8.82 -5.33
N ASN A 181 -7.06 8.56 -5.43
CA ASN A 181 -7.63 7.25 -5.77
C ASN A 181 -7.76 7.00 -7.28
N SER A 182 -6.92 7.62 -8.10
CA SER A 182 -6.76 7.31 -9.52
C SER A 182 -5.28 7.29 -9.90
N PRO A 183 -4.89 6.49 -10.93
CA PRO A 183 -3.49 6.42 -11.35
C PRO A 183 -2.89 7.77 -11.73
N ALA A 184 -3.66 8.63 -12.40
CA ALA A 184 -3.23 9.96 -12.80
C ALA A 184 -3.05 10.88 -11.59
N ALA A 185 -4.05 10.96 -10.68
CA ALA A 185 -3.97 11.81 -9.50
C ALA A 185 -2.81 11.41 -8.58
N LEU A 186 -2.58 10.10 -8.37
CA LEU A 186 -1.46 9.62 -7.56
C LEU A 186 -0.11 9.98 -8.20
N ARG A 187 0.04 9.83 -9.52
CA ARG A 187 1.24 10.24 -10.26
C ARG A 187 1.50 11.73 -10.09
N THR A 188 0.50 12.57 -10.39
CA THR A 188 0.61 14.02 -10.29
C THR A 188 1.01 14.47 -8.89
N ALA A 189 0.40 13.90 -7.83
CA ALA A 189 0.73 14.24 -6.46
C ALA A 189 2.17 13.84 -6.07
N LEU A 190 2.67 12.68 -6.53
CA LEU A 190 4.05 12.26 -6.30
C LEU A 190 5.06 13.15 -7.04
N GLU A 191 4.78 13.50 -8.30
CA GLU A 191 5.61 14.39 -9.10
C GLU A 191 5.62 15.82 -8.50
N ALA A 192 4.47 16.35 -8.07
CA ALA A 192 4.35 17.64 -7.40
C ALA A 192 5.07 17.66 -6.03
N ALA A 193 5.12 16.53 -5.33
CA ALA A 193 5.92 16.36 -4.11
C ALA A 193 7.43 16.26 -4.38
N GLY A 194 7.88 16.27 -5.64
CA GLY A 194 9.29 16.30 -6.04
C GLY A 194 9.96 14.92 -6.07
N TYR A 195 9.18 13.85 -6.27
CA TYR A 195 9.75 12.54 -6.58
C TYR A 195 10.11 12.40 -8.05
N GLU A 196 11.13 11.59 -8.35
CA GLU A 196 11.52 11.14 -9.68
C GLU A 196 11.26 9.64 -9.88
N ASP A 197 11.46 9.10 -11.08
CA ASP A 197 11.25 7.69 -11.41
C ASP A 197 9.85 7.16 -11.01
N VAL A 198 8.83 8.01 -11.12
CA VAL A 198 7.46 7.68 -10.70
C VAL A 198 6.86 6.63 -11.62
N GLN A 199 6.64 5.45 -11.08
CA GLN A 199 5.98 4.34 -11.76
C GLN A 199 4.63 4.05 -11.07
N VAL A 200 3.58 4.05 -11.86
CA VAL A 200 2.21 3.77 -11.37
C VAL A 200 1.60 2.69 -12.24
N MET A 201 1.05 1.67 -11.61
CA MET A 201 0.32 0.62 -12.30
C MET A 201 -0.92 0.19 -11.50
N THR A 202 -1.82 -0.52 -12.14
CA THR A 202 -3.01 -1.07 -11.49
C THR A 202 -2.93 -2.57 -11.37
N THR A 203 -3.47 -3.09 -10.28
CA THR A 203 -3.42 -4.50 -9.88
C THR A 203 -4.77 -4.96 -9.34
N SER A 204 -4.97 -6.27 -9.25
CA SER A 204 -6.19 -6.88 -8.72
C SER A 204 -6.02 -7.26 -7.26
N HIS A 205 -6.96 -6.83 -6.40
CA HIS A 205 -6.94 -7.10 -4.96
C HIS A 205 -8.33 -7.22 -4.33
N LEU A 206 -9.40 -6.84 -5.04
CA LEU A 206 -10.74 -6.74 -4.45
C LEU A 206 -11.22 -8.09 -3.90
N TRP A 207 -10.96 -9.18 -4.62
CA TRP A 207 -11.29 -10.55 -4.18
C TRP A 207 -10.71 -10.89 -2.81
N ARG A 208 -9.54 -10.33 -2.48
CA ARG A 208 -8.90 -10.52 -1.17
C ARG A 208 -9.47 -9.55 -0.13
N ALA A 209 -9.63 -8.29 -0.49
CA ALA A 209 -10.18 -7.25 0.39
C ALA A 209 -11.61 -7.56 0.83
N TRP A 210 -12.43 -8.11 -0.07
CA TRP A 210 -13.81 -8.53 0.20
C TRP A 210 -13.92 -10.01 0.61
N GLY A 211 -12.82 -10.62 1.02
CA GLY A 211 -12.71 -12.03 1.32
C GLY A 211 -13.28 -12.49 2.67
N ARG A 212 -14.09 -11.68 3.38
CA ARG A 212 -14.62 -12.05 4.68
C ARG A 212 -15.59 -13.24 4.62
N THR A 213 -16.51 -13.22 3.66
CA THR A 213 -17.48 -14.31 3.40
C THR A 213 -17.30 -14.86 2.00
N ILE A 214 -17.83 -16.05 1.72
CA ILE A 214 -17.77 -16.65 0.37
C ILE A 214 -18.51 -15.77 -0.66
N PRO A 215 -19.76 -15.26 -0.40
CA PRO A 215 -20.46 -14.40 -1.34
C PRO A 215 -19.69 -13.10 -1.65
N THR A 216 -19.16 -12.42 -0.63
CA THR A 216 -18.41 -11.17 -0.86
C THR A 216 -17.08 -11.41 -1.56
N TRP A 217 -16.40 -12.51 -1.26
CA TRP A 217 -15.23 -12.97 -1.98
C TRP A 217 -15.53 -13.25 -3.46
N ALA A 218 -16.61 -13.98 -3.75
CA ALA A 218 -17.01 -14.30 -5.13
C ALA A 218 -17.35 -13.03 -5.92
N LEU A 219 -18.07 -12.08 -5.29
CA LEU A 219 -18.37 -10.78 -5.90
C LEU A 219 -17.07 -9.99 -6.21
N GLY A 220 -16.14 -9.93 -5.27
CA GLY A 220 -14.84 -9.30 -5.47
C GLY A 220 -14.03 -9.97 -6.59
N LEU A 221 -14.05 -11.31 -6.65
CA LEU A 221 -13.37 -12.08 -7.69
C LEU A 221 -13.98 -11.80 -9.08
N ILE A 222 -15.30 -11.83 -9.21
CA ILE A 222 -16.00 -11.52 -10.48
C ILE A 222 -15.65 -10.08 -10.92
N GLY A 223 -15.68 -9.12 -9.98
CA GLY A 223 -15.30 -7.74 -10.27
C GLY A 223 -13.88 -7.60 -10.79
N ASP A 224 -12.92 -8.23 -10.11
CA ASP A 224 -11.51 -8.22 -10.55
C ASP A 224 -11.31 -8.93 -11.89
N LEU A 225 -12.00 -10.07 -12.14
CA LEU A 225 -11.95 -10.76 -13.43
C LEU A 225 -12.54 -9.92 -14.56
N ALA A 226 -13.66 -9.25 -14.33
CA ALA A 226 -14.25 -8.35 -15.33
C ALA A 226 -13.33 -7.14 -15.63
N ALA A 227 -12.64 -6.63 -14.63
CA ALA A 227 -11.76 -5.46 -14.75
C ALA A 227 -10.35 -5.80 -15.27
N GLN A 228 -9.91 -7.07 -15.24
CA GLN A 228 -8.51 -7.44 -15.53
C GLN A 228 -8.03 -7.06 -16.95
N HIS A 229 -8.94 -7.09 -17.93
CA HIS A 229 -8.64 -6.72 -19.32
C HIS A 229 -8.59 -5.20 -19.54
N PHE A 230 -8.98 -4.41 -18.55
CA PHE A 230 -8.94 -2.96 -18.57
C PHE A 230 -7.96 -2.44 -17.53
N PRO A 231 -6.66 -2.29 -17.85
CA PRO A 231 -5.63 -1.94 -16.88
C PRO A 231 -5.98 -0.74 -16.00
N GLY A 232 -6.59 0.32 -16.56
CA GLY A 232 -7.02 1.49 -15.79
C GLY A 232 -8.16 1.24 -14.80
N ARG A 233 -8.84 0.09 -14.86
CA ARG A 233 -10.00 -0.28 -14.03
C ARG A 233 -9.74 -1.40 -13.02
N ARG A 234 -8.54 -1.92 -12.90
CA ARG A 234 -8.20 -2.90 -11.85
C ARG A 234 -8.35 -2.25 -10.47
N SER A 235 -8.65 -3.04 -9.45
CA SER A 235 -9.16 -2.57 -8.15
C SER A 235 -8.17 -1.81 -7.29
N THR A 236 -6.88 -1.96 -7.54
CA THR A 236 -5.83 -1.32 -6.72
C THR A 236 -4.84 -0.59 -7.60
N ILE A 237 -4.33 0.53 -7.12
CA ILE A 237 -3.21 1.26 -7.68
C ILE A 237 -1.98 0.91 -6.84
N VAL A 238 -0.88 0.58 -7.49
CA VAL A 238 0.44 0.46 -6.87
C VAL A 238 1.35 1.50 -7.49
N ALA A 239 2.08 2.22 -6.67
CA ALA A 239 3.06 3.19 -7.11
C ALA A 239 4.41 2.96 -6.43
N ARG A 240 5.48 3.28 -7.14
CA ARG A 240 6.78 3.53 -6.55
C ARG A 240 7.36 4.82 -7.10
N ALA A 241 8.10 5.52 -6.26
CA ALA A 241 8.71 6.79 -6.61
C ALA A 241 10.01 6.96 -5.84
N ARG A 242 10.98 7.67 -6.39
CA ARG A 242 12.32 7.79 -5.83
C ARG A 242 12.57 9.22 -5.35
N ARG A 243 13.17 9.37 -4.16
CA ARG A 243 13.73 10.68 -3.79
C ARG A 243 14.96 10.95 -4.70
N PRO A 244 15.07 12.14 -5.33
CA PRO A 244 16.27 12.51 -6.11
C PRO A 244 17.56 12.26 -5.35
N GLN A 245 18.63 11.88 -6.07
CA GLN A 245 19.95 11.56 -5.51
C GLN A 245 20.76 12.78 -5.07
N SER A 246 20.20 13.86 -4.78
CA SER A 246 20.75 15.19 -4.51
C SER A 246 20.39 16.15 -5.63
N ALA A 247 19.84 17.30 -5.31
CA ALA A 247 20.09 18.44 -6.16
C ALA A 247 21.61 18.64 -6.14
N ALA A 248 22.28 18.48 -7.29
CA ALA A 248 23.62 19.05 -7.44
C ALA A 248 23.51 20.50 -6.99
N ALA A 249 24.30 20.85 -5.99
CA ALA A 249 24.39 22.19 -5.48
C ALA A 249 24.90 23.15 -6.58
#